data_43e19804d1ef8b8ec44f5af99dff92c0
#
_entry.id   43e19804d1ef8b8ec44f5af99dff92c0
#
_cell.length_a   1.000
_cell.length_b   1.000
_cell.length_c   1.000
_cell.angle_alpha   90.00
_cell.angle_beta   90.00
_cell.angle_gamma   90.00
#
_symmetry.space_group_name_H-M   'P 1'
#
loop_
_entity.id
_entity.type
_entity.pdbx_description
1 polymer ?
#
loop_
_entity_poly.entity_id
_entity_poly.type
_entity_poly.pdbx_seq_one_letter_code
_entity_poly.pdbx_strand_id
1 'polypeptide(L)'
;MRTTSYTHHAHTVYEHRLDVPLDHTRPLGADNPSIEIFAREVVRPGKENAPYAVFLQGGPGYPSPRFGTFDSGWMNRLLQDYRVVLLDQRGTGQSTRMDAQSLSFLPSAQEKANYLRYFRQDQIVYDAEAFRRELTGEEPWTTLGQSFGGFITTSYLSL
;
A
#
# COMPACT_ATOMS: atom_id res chain seq x y z
N MET A 1 -7.16 -1.50 12.01
CA MET A 1 -5.95 -2.12 11.42
C MET A 1 -5.46 -3.28 12.29
N ARG A 2 -4.93 -4.37 11.68
CA ARG A 2 -4.29 -5.50 12.38
C ARG A 2 -2.79 -5.44 12.10
N THR A 3 -1.95 -5.66 13.12
CA THR A 3 -0.50 -5.53 13.01
C THR A 3 0.20 -6.70 13.69
N THR A 4 1.17 -7.28 13.01
CA THR A 4 2.14 -8.23 13.59
C THR A 4 3.56 -7.68 13.40
N SER A 5 4.53 -8.16 14.18
CA SER A 5 5.91 -7.71 14.05
C SER A 5 6.90 -8.82 14.25
N TYR A 6 8.08 -8.66 13.64
CA TYR A 6 9.23 -9.54 13.81
C TYR A 6 10.54 -8.76 13.58
N THR A 7 11.66 -9.35 13.96
CA THR A 7 12.98 -8.78 13.70
C THR A 7 13.61 -9.42 12.45
N HIS A 8 14.15 -8.61 11.55
CA HIS A 8 14.86 -9.05 10.36
C HIS A 8 16.11 -8.18 10.14
N HIS A 9 17.30 -8.79 10.16
CA HIS A 9 18.59 -8.08 10.05
C HIS A 9 18.67 -6.85 10.96
N ALA A 10 18.43 -7.05 12.27
CA ALA A 10 18.39 -6.02 13.31
C ALA A 10 17.27 -4.95 13.16
N HIS A 11 16.54 -4.90 12.07
CA HIS A 11 15.40 -4.00 11.88
C HIS A 11 14.13 -4.62 12.45
N THR A 12 13.25 -3.79 12.98
CA THR A 12 11.87 -4.20 13.30
C THR A 12 11.03 -4.07 12.04
N VAL A 13 10.34 -5.15 11.70
CA VAL A 13 9.40 -5.19 10.58
C VAL A 13 7.99 -5.37 11.13
N TYR A 14 7.09 -4.47 10.77
CA TYR A 14 5.67 -4.58 11.06
C TYR A 14 4.94 -4.98 9.77
N GLU A 15 4.03 -5.91 9.88
CA GLU A 15 3.09 -6.27 8.80
C GLU A 15 1.70 -5.81 9.20
N HIS A 16 1.17 -4.91 8.42
CA HIS A 16 -0.12 -4.27 8.63
C HIS A 16 -1.14 -4.79 7.63
N ARG A 17 -2.37 -5.02 8.10
CA ARG A 17 -3.54 -5.35 7.27
C ARG A 17 -4.68 -4.42 7.64
N LEU A 18 -5.19 -3.72 6.63
CA LEU A 18 -6.25 -2.74 6.78
C LEU A 18 -7.40 -3.08 5.83
N ASP A 19 -8.59 -3.18 6.37
CA ASP A 19 -9.80 -3.32 5.56
C ASP A 19 -10.26 -1.93 5.10
N VAL A 20 -10.40 -1.75 3.79
CA VAL A 20 -10.82 -0.50 3.14
C VAL A 20 -12.00 -0.76 2.20
N PRO A 21 -12.80 0.25 1.86
CA PRO A 21 -13.86 0.08 0.86
C PRO A 21 -13.30 -0.33 -0.51
N LEU A 22 -14.01 -1.19 -1.24
CA LEU A 22 -13.70 -1.45 -2.64
C LEU A 22 -13.76 -0.15 -3.45
N ASP A 23 -14.76 0.68 -3.21
CA ASP A 23 -14.94 2.01 -3.78
C ASP A 23 -14.95 3.06 -2.66
N HIS A 24 -13.89 3.85 -2.54
CA HIS A 24 -13.77 4.89 -1.51
C HIS A 24 -14.74 6.07 -1.70
N THR A 25 -15.40 6.18 -2.84
CA THR A 25 -16.38 7.23 -3.09
C THR A 25 -17.76 6.92 -2.48
N ARG A 26 -17.93 5.72 -1.93
CA ARG A 26 -19.19 5.21 -1.37
C ARG A 26 -18.98 4.67 0.05
N PRO A 27 -19.98 4.75 0.92
CA PRO A 27 -19.90 4.11 2.23
C PRO A 27 -19.82 2.59 2.11
N LEU A 28 -19.18 1.93 3.08
CA LEU A 28 -19.19 0.48 3.21
C LEU A 28 -20.65 -0.03 3.35
N GLY A 29 -20.96 -1.14 2.69
CA GLY A 29 -22.28 -1.77 2.72
C GLY A 29 -22.35 -2.98 1.79
N ALA A 30 -23.55 -3.55 1.65
CA ALA A 30 -23.77 -4.75 0.81
C ALA A 30 -23.33 -4.55 -0.65
N ASP A 31 -23.51 -3.34 -1.18
CA ASP A 31 -23.15 -2.98 -2.55
C ASP A 31 -21.75 -2.38 -2.69
N ASN A 32 -21.01 -2.25 -1.59
CA ASN A 32 -19.63 -1.77 -1.55
C ASN A 32 -18.85 -2.52 -0.47
N PRO A 33 -18.38 -3.75 -0.75
CA PRO A 33 -17.67 -4.57 0.23
C PRO A 33 -16.30 -3.99 0.56
N SER A 34 -15.73 -4.43 1.68
CA SER A 34 -14.34 -4.17 2.00
C SER A 34 -13.40 -5.10 1.24
N ILE A 35 -12.20 -4.59 0.99
CA ILE A 35 -11.03 -5.35 0.56
C ILE A 35 -9.90 -5.16 1.56
N GLU A 36 -9.01 -6.13 1.67
CA GLU A 36 -7.84 -6.04 2.53
C GLU A 36 -6.65 -5.47 1.77
N ILE A 37 -6.02 -4.47 2.35
CA ILE A 37 -4.75 -3.89 1.89
C ILE A 37 -3.65 -4.25 2.88
N PHE A 38 -2.50 -4.66 2.35
CA PHE A 38 -1.31 -5.03 3.10
C PHE A 38 -0.20 -3.99 2.94
N ALA A 39 0.47 -3.67 4.03
CA ALA A 39 1.69 -2.88 4.01
C ALA A 39 2.73 -3.48 4.95
N ARG A 40 3.99 -3.39 4.56
CA ARG A 40 5.13 -3.73 5.42
C ARG A 40 5.84 -2.45 5.81
N GLU A 41 5.95 -2.20 7.10
CA GLU A 41 6.75 -1.12 7.66
C GLU A 41 8.08 -1.65 8.15
N VAL A 42 9.16 -0.98 7.81
CA VAL A 42 10.52 -1.30 8.26
C VAL A 42 11.06 -0.15 9.09
N VAL A 43 11.55 -0.49 10.29
CA VAL A 43 12.08 0.47 11.26
C VAL A 43 13.50 0.08 11.62
N ARG A 44 14.44 0.98 11.41
CA ARG A 44 15.83 0.82 11.85
C ARG A 44 15.94 1.03 13.36
N PRO A 45 16.81 0.30 14.08
CA PRO A 45 17.07 0.54 15.51
C PRO A 45 17.40 2.02 15.78
N GLY A 46 16.75 2.60 16.80
CA GLY A 46 16.87 4.01 17.16
C GLY A 46 16.08 4.98 16.28
N LYS A 47 15.23 4.48 15.37
CA LYS A 47 14.36 5.28 14.49
C LYS A 47 12.86 5.02 14.74
N GLU A 48 12.51 4.56 15.93
CA GLU A 48 11.13 4.22 16.30
C GLU A 48 10.19 5.44 16.27
N ASN A 49 10.76 6.64 16.44
CA ASN A 49 10.02 7.92 16.40
C ASN A 49 10.31 8.75 15.13
N ALA A 50 10.97 8.16 14.12
CA ALA A 50 11.22 8.86 12.87
C ALA A 50 9.91 9.10 12.08
N PRO A 51 9.85 10.14 11.22
CA PRO A 51 8.71 10.33 10.33
C PRO A 51 8.54 9.18 9.36
N TYR A 52 7.34 9.06 8.79
CA TYR A 52 7.02 7.99 7.85
C TYR A 52 7.34 8.38 6.40
N ALA A 53 7.79 7.39 5.63
CA ALA A 53 7.86 7.47 4.18
C ALA A 53 7.16 6.25 3.56
N VAL A 54 6.21 6.46 2.66
CA VAL A 54 5.57 5.39 1.90
C VAL A 54 6.22 5.22 0.53
N PHE A 55 6.53 3.97 0.18
CA PHE A 55 6.99 3.60 -1.16
C PHE A 55 5.83 3.04 -1.98
N LEU A 56 5.62 3.63 -3.16
CA LEU A 56 4.61 3.24 -4.14
C LEU A 56 5.29 2.60 -5.35
N GLN A 57 5.07 1.29 -5.50
CA GLN A 57 5.71 0.49 -6.56
C GLN A 57 5.14 0.81 -7.94
N GLY A 58 5.96 0.59 -8.94
CA GLY A 58 5.60 0.68 -10.35
C GLY A 58 4.88 -0.54 -10.89
N GLY A 59 4.80 -0.60 -12.18
CA GLY A 59 4.08 -1.60 -12.95
C GLY A 59 3.12 -0.91 -13.92
N PRO A 60 1.78 -0.93 -13.73
CA PRO A 60 1.00 -1.44 -12.59
C PRO A 60 1.06 -2.97 -12.40
N GLY A 61 0.61 -3.43 -11.23
CA GLY A 61 0.41 -4.86 -10.97
C GLY A 61 1.54 -5.58 -10.23
N TYR A 62 2.62 -4.89 -9.86
CA TYR A 62 3.69 -5.48 -9.05
C TYR A 62 3.54 -5.15 -7.57
N PRO A 63 3.81 -6.12 -6.68
CA PRO A 63 3.87 -5.85 -5.24
C PRO A 63 5.08 -4.97 -4.89
N SER A 64 5.04 -4.36 -3.72
CA SER A 64 6.21 -3.68 -3.16
C SER A 64 7.39 -4.65 -3.00
N PRO A 65 8.63 -4.15 -3.13
CA PRO A 65 9.81 -4.99 -3.05
C PRO A 65 9.89 -5.81 -1.75
N ARG A 66 10.43 -7.02 -1.85
CA ARG A 66 10.79 -7.87 -0.71
C ARG A 66 12.30 -7.89 -0.61
N PHE A 67 12.82 -7.32 0.45
CA PHE A 67 14.26 -7.22 0.65
C PHE A 67 14.79 -8.42 1.44
N GLY A 68 15.89 -9.00 0.99
CA GLY A 68 16.65 -9.97 1.78
C GLY A 68 17.46 -9.27 2.88
N THR A 69 17.98 -8.07 2.60
CA THR A 69 18.67 -7.19 3.55
C THR A 69 18.28 -5.74 3.34
N PHE A 70 18.55 -4.87 4.32
CA PHE A 70 18.26 -3.43 4.25
C PHE A 70 19.54 -2.58 4.18
N ASP A 71 20.68 -3.20 3.92
CA ASP A 71 22.01 -2.58 4.10
C ASP A 71 22.51 -1.82 2.87
N SER A 72 21.77 -1.83 1.77
CA SER A 72 22.21 -1.21 0.51
C SER A 72 21.11 -0.49 -0.23
N GLY A 73 21.50 0.30 -1.22
CA GLY A 73 20.60 1.00 -2.12
C GLY A 73 19.74 2.08 -1.46
N TRP A 74 18.65 2.42 -2.12
CA TRP A 74 17.74 3.48 -1.70
C TRP A 74 17.04 3.17 -0.37
N MET A 75 16.75 1.89 -0.10
CA MET A 75 16.08 1.46 1.13
C MET A 75 16.93 1.77 2.36
N ASN A 76 18.23 1.43 2.34
CA ASN A 76 19.15 1.77 3.41
C ASN A 76 19.23 3.29 3.64
N ARG A 77 19.23 4.09 2.55
CA ARG A 77 19.26 5.55 2.66
C ARG A 77 17.99 6.09 3.33
N LEU A 78 16.82 5.62 2.95
CA LEU A 78 15.56 6.05 3.57
C LEU A 78 15.49 5.67 5.05
N LEU A 79 15.92 4.48 5.41
CA LEU A 79 15.89 3.97 6.79
C LEU A 79 16.82 4.76 7.75
N GLN A 80 17.67 5.63 7.24
CA GLN A 80 18.44 6.54 8.08
C GLN A 80 17.59 7.67 8.67
N ASP A 81 16.52 8.07 7.98
CA ASP A 81 15.72 9.23 8.34
C ASP A 81 14.24 8.91 8.57
N TYR A 82 13.76 7.76 8.06
CA TYR A 82 12.33 7.41 8.03
C TYR A 82 12.04 6.00 8.55
N ARG A 83 10.82 5.81 9.02
CA ARG A 83 10.12 4.53 9.07
C ARG A 83 9.55 4.31 7.66
N VAL A 84 9.92 3.22 6.99
CA VAL A 84 9.59 3.03 5.57
C VAL A 84 8.43 2.07 5.42
N VAL A 85 7.34 2.54 4.83
CA VAL A 85 6.14 1.75 4.53
C VAL A 85 6.17 1.27 3.08
N LEU A 86 6.18 -0.02 2.87
CA LEU A 86 6.14 -0.70 1.59
C LEU A 86 4.69 -1.17 1.35
N LEU A 87 3.91 -0.38 0.63
CA LEU A 87 2.50 -0.64 0.39
C LEU A 87 2.32 -1.61 -0.78
N ASP A 88 1.73 -2.78 -0.54
CA ASP A 88 1.19 -3.60 -1.62
C ASP A 88 -0.12 -2.96 -2.08
N GLN A 89 -0.10 -2.33 -3.25
CA GLN A 89 -1.28 -1.67 -3.81
C GLN A 89 -2.41 -2.69 -3.99
N ARG A 90 -3.67 -2.22 -3.94
CA ARG A 90 -4.83 -3.08 -4.22
C ARG A 90 -4.62 -3.89 -5.50
N GLY A 91 -4.98 -5.15 -5.49
CA GLY A 91 -4.76 -6.09 -6.60
C GLY A 91 -3.39 -6.76 -6.61
N THR A 92 -2.44 -6.40 -5.73
CA THR A 92 -1.06 -6.89 -5.78
C THR A 92 -0.61 -7.52 -4.47
N GLY A 93 0.43 -8.35 -4.54
CA GLY A 93 1.15 -8.86 -3.39
C GLY A 93 0.30 -9.62 -2.39
N GLN A 94 0.31 -9.17 -1.15
CA GLN A 94 -0.51 -9.70 -0.06
C GLN A 94 -1.82 -8.94 0.17
N SER A 95 -2.06 -7.85 -0.57
CA SER A 95 -3.37 -7.20 -0.65
C SER A 95 -4.37 -8.07 -1.40
N THR A 96 -5.67 -7.77 -1.27
CA THR A 96 -6.71 -8.48 -2.03
C THR A 96 -6.33 -8.56 -3.50
N ARG A 97 -6.21 -9.78 -4.01
CA ARG A 97 -5.71 -10.05 -5.37
C ARG A 97 -6.71 -9.64 -6.44
N MET A 98 -6.16 -9.21 -7.58
CA MET A 98 -6.89 -8.95 -8.81
C MET A 98 -6.12 -9.59 -9.96
N ASP A 99 -6.57 -10.76 -10.41
CA ASP A 99 -6.00 -11.54 -11.51
C ASP A 99 -7.11 -12.23 -12.33
N ALA A 100 -6.72 -12.98 -13.35
CA ALA A 100 -7.67 -13.68 -14.21
C ALA A 100 -8.57 -14.66 -13.44
N GLN A 101 -8.04 -15.29 -12.39
CA GLN A 101 -8.78 -16.23 -11.57
C GLN A 101 -9.80 -15.49 -10.69
N SER A 102 -9.40 -14.40 -10.04
CA SER A 102 -10.29 -13.58 -9.21
C SER A 102 -11.40 -12.91 -10.03
N LEU A 103 -11.18 -12.69 -11.34
CA LEU A 103 -12.20 -12.17 -12.25
C LEU A 103 -13.12 -13.25 -12.85
N SER A 104 -12.80 -14.53 -12.67
CA SER A 104 -13.56 -15.63 -13.31
C SER A 104 -14.99 -15.78 -12.77
N PHE A 105 -15.26 -15.29 -11.55
CA PHE A 105 -16.61 -15.31 -10.96
C PHE A 105 -17.55 -14.26 -11.59
N LEU A 106 -17.02 -13.28 -12.33
CA LEU A 106 -17.82 -12.27 -13.01
C LEU A 106 -18.22 -12.78 -14.40
N PRO A 107 -19.54 -12.86 -14.69
CA PRO A 107 -20.05 -13.61 -15.85
C PRO A 107 -19.81 -12.91 -17.19
N SER A 108 -19.65 -11.59 -17.22
CA SER A 108 -19.53 -10.84 -18.48
C SER A 108 -18.26 -9.96 -18.51
N ALA A 109 -17.83 -9.62 -19.72
CA ALA A 109 -16.73 -8.68 -19.93
C ALA A 109 -17.05 -7.29 -19.35
N GLN A 110 -18.32 -6.87 -19.40
CA GLN A 110 -18.74 -5.59 -18.85
C GLN A 110 -18.61 -5.57 -17.32
N GLU A 111 -19.00 -6.63 -16.64
CA GLU A 111 -18.87 -6.72 -15.18
C GLU A 111 -17.40 -6.75 -14.75
N LYS A 112 -16.56 -7.49 -15.50
CA LYS A 112 -15.10 -7.46 -15.30
C LYS A 112 -14.51 -6.05 -15.48
N ALA A 113 -14.90 -5.35 -16.54
CA ALA A 113 -14.46 -3.98 -16.79
C ALA A 113 -14.93 -3.03 -15.68
N ASN A 114 -16.17 -3.17 -15.21
CA ASN A 114 -16.70 -2.38 -14.10
C ASN A 114 -15.94 -2.63 -12.80
N TYR A 115 -15.62 -3.90 -12.50
CA TYR A 115 -14.83 -4.26 -11.31
C TYR A 115 -13.41 -3.71 -11.37
N LEU A 116 -12.74 -3.77 -12.53
CA LEU A 116 -11.37 -3.26 -12.74
C LEU A 116 -11.26 -1.75 -12.50
N ARG A 117 -12.34 -0.99 -12.62
CA ARG A 117 -12.35 0.46 -12.33
C ARG A 117 -12.00 0.78 -10.88
N TYR A 118 -12.22 -0.15 -9.96
CA TYR A 118 -11.87 0.00 -8.54
C TYR A 118 -10.37 -0.20 -8.24
N PHE A 119 -9.56 -0.54 -9.25
CA PHE A 119 -8.11 -0.76 -9.12
C PHE A 119 -7.27 0.34 -9.79
N ARG A 120 -7.86 1.52 -9.94
CA ARG A 120 -7.20 2.69 -10.54
C ARG A 120 -6.39 3.48 -9.48
N GLN A 121 -5.56 4.40 -9.96
CA GLN A 121 -4.65 5.21 -9.12
C GLN A 121 -5.37 6.02 -8.03
N ASP A 122 -6.56 6.55 -8.31
CA ASP A 122 -7.34 7.31 -7.34
C ASP A 122 -7.69 6.46 -6.10
N GLN A 123 -8.13 5.24 -6.31
CA GLN A 123 -8.44 4.31 -5.23
C GLN A 123 -7.19 3.88 -4.46
N ILE A 124 -6.03 3.75 -5.14
CA ILE A 124 -4.74 3.46 -4.49
C ILE A 124 -4.30 4.64 -3.60
N VAL A 125 -4.54 5.87 -4.03
CA VAL A 125 -4.27 7.06 -3.20
C VAL A 125 -5.13 7.05 -1.94
N TYR A 126 -6.42 6.73 -2.04
CA TYR A 126 -7.30 6.63 -0.87
C TYR A 126 -6.90 5.49 0.08
N ASP A 127 -6.40 4.36 -0.45
CA ASP A 127 -5.82 3.30 0.39
C ASP A 127 -4.60 3.80 1.16
N ALA A 128 -3.69 4.48 0.47
CA ALA A 128 -2.50 5.05 1.09
C ALA A 128 -2.87 6.07 2.16
N GLU A 129 -3.86 6.91 1.92
CA GLU A 129 -4.37 7.88 2.87
C GLU A 129 -5.05 7.21 4.09
N ALA A 130 -5.76 6.10 3.88
CA ALA A 130 -6.31 5.31 4.97
C ALA A 130 -5.19 4.73 5.86
N PHE A 131 -4.13 4.20 5.26
CA PHE A 131 -2.94 3.76 6.00
C PHE A 131 -2.24 4.90 6.73
N ARG A 132 -2.07 6.05 6.07
CA ARG A 132 -1.46 7.22 6.71
C ARG A 132 -2.19 7.56 8.01
N ARG A 133 -3.50 7.71 7.95
CA ARG A 133 -4.34 8.05 9.11
C ARG A 133 -4.23 7.04 10.25
N GLU A 134 -4.18 5.75 9.93
CA GLU A 134 -4.01 4.68 10.92
C GLU A 134 -2.62 4.69 11.58
N LEU A 135 -1.55 5.06 10.85
CA LEU A 135 -0.19 5.03 11.32
C LEU A 135 0.27 6.35 11.96
N THR A 136 -0.19 7.48 11.43
CA THR A 136 0.31 8.81 11.79
C THR A 136 -0.77 9.74 12.36
N GLY A 137 -2.05 9.35 12.32
CA GLY A 137 -3.16 10.26 12.61
C GLY A 137 -3.26 11.38 11.56
N GLU A 138 -3.17 12.62 11.98
CA GLU A 138 -3.22 13.79 11.08
C GLU A 138 -1.85 14.19 10.50
N GLU A 139 -0.74 13.59 11.00
CA GLU A 139 0.58 13.95 10.53
C GLU A 139 0.81 13.51 9.09
N PRO A 140 1.46 14.34 8.26
CA PRO A 140 1.79 13.97 6.89
C PRO A 140 2.92 12.93 6.85
N TRP A 141 3.01 12.22 5.74
CA TRP A 141 4.16 11.37 5.43
C TRP A 141 4.83 11.76 4.11
N THR A 142 6.07 11.31 3.92
CA THR A 142 6.80 11.46 2.66
C THR A 142 6.38 10.37 1.68
N THR A 143 6.21 10.71 0.41
CA THR A 143 5.91 9.74 -0.65
C THR A 143 7.10 9.55 -1.58
N LEU A 144 7.40 8.31 -1.93
CA LEU A 144 8.40 7.93 -2.93
C LEU A 144 7.75 6.98 -3.93
N GLY A 145 7.68 7.36 -5.19
CA GLY A 145 7.08 6.55 -6.26
C GLY A 145 8.08 6.18 -7.35
N GLN A 146 7.99 4.93 -7.83
CA GLN A 146 8.78 4.46 -8.97
C GLN A 146 7.84 4.15 -10.13
N SER A 147 8.11 4.67 -11.35
CA SER A 147 7.29 4.42 -12.55
C SER A 147 5.81 4.76 -12.33
N PHE A 148 4.89 3.80 -12.44
CA PHE A 148 3.46 3.99 -12.13
C PHE A 148 3.24 4.51 -10.69
N GLY A 149 4.08 4.12 -9.74
CA GLY A 149 4.08 4.69 -8.39
C GLY A 149 4.38 6.19 -8.36
N GLY A 150 5.23 6.68 -9.27
CA GLY A 150 5.46 8.12 -9.47
C GLY A 150 4.20 8.84 -9.96
N PHE A 151 3.45 8.22 -10.87
CA PHE A 151 2.14 8.73 -11.31
C PHE A 151 1.12 8.78 -10.16
N ILE A 152 1.07 7.73 -9.32
CA ILE A 152 0.23 7.72 -8.12
C ILE A 152 0.64 8.84 -7.16
N THR A 153 1.95 9.05 -6.93
CA THR A 153 2.47 10.14 -6.09
C THR A 153 2.01 11.51 -6.59
N THR A 154 2.05 11.74 -7.91
CA THR A 154 1.58 12.99 -8.51
C THR A 154 0.06 13.16 -8.30
N SER A 155 -0.70 12.09 -8.46
CA SER A 155 -2.15 12.10 -8.19
C SER A 155 -2.46 12.36 -6.72
N TYR A 156 -1.63 11.85 -5.82
CA TYR A 156 -1.76 12.08 -4.36
C TYR A 156 -1.65 13.56 -3.99
N LEU A 157 -0.88 14.36 -4.72
CA LEU A 157 -0.76 15.80 -4.50
C LEU A 157 -1.99 16.60 -4.99
N SER A 158 -2.90 15.95 -5.73
CA SER A 158 -4.06 16.60 -6.37
C SER A 158 -5.38 16.25 -5.67
N LEU A 159 -5.37 15.32 -4.72
CA LEU A 159 -6.54 14.84 -3.97
C LEU A 159 -6.49 15.32 -2.52
#